data_edb4ac2e62dcad40258428e08a81a3d3
#
_entry.id   edb4ac2e62dcad40258428e08a81a3d3
#
_cell.length_a   1.000
_cell.length_b   1.000
_cell.length_c   1.000
_cell.angle_alpha   90.00
_cell.angle_beta   90.00
_cell.angle_gamma   90.00
#
_symmetry.space_group_name_H-M   'P 1'
#
loop_
_entity.id
_entity.type
_entity.pdbx_description
1 polymer ?
#
loop_
_entity_poly.entity_id
_entity_poly.type
_entity_poly.pdbx_seq_one_letter_code
_entity_poly.pdbx_strand_id
1 'polypeptide(L)'
;MYEEFLKQIEEFMFIEDKPEKADVIFVPGNGYPQMAEKAAELYRNGFAPKILPSGRYSITAGRFTGVLDKKECYCGTYKTEWDFLKDVLMQNGVPEEAILKEDQATYTYENAIYSRQVTDREYLDIKKAILCCKTCHARRALMYYKLLYPDTEFFVSSCCVDSIDKNTWIMTNDGIDEVMGEITRIIKQFSLMLKKN
;
A
#
# COMPACT_ATOMS: atom_id res chain seq x y z
N MET A 1 -10.48 -28.90 -12.49
CA MET A 1 -9.45 -28.59 -13.52
C MET A 1 -8.69 -27.31 -13.20
N TYR A 2 -9.34 -26.26 -12.72
CA TYR A 2 -8.66 -24.98 -12.44
C TYR A 2 -8.23 -24.81 -10.98
N GLU A 3 -8.60 -25.67 -10.04
CA GLU A 3 -8.37 -25.51 -8.60
C GLU A 3 -6.89 -25.31 -8.25
N GLU A 4 -5.99 -26.15 -8.79
CA GLU A 4 -4.57 -26.03 -8.52
C GLU A 4 -3.97 -24.73 -9.12
N PHE A 5 -4.42 -24.34 -10.30
CA PHE A 5 -4.03 -23.08 -10.94
C PHE A 5 -4.50 -21.88 -10.12
N LEU A 6 -5.74 -21.87 -9.66
CA LEU A 6 -6.28 -20.79 -8.82
C LEU A 6 -5.52 -20.69 -7.50
N LYS A 7 -5.25 -21.83 -6.86
CA LYS A 7 -4.45 -21.87 -5.62
C LYS A 7 -3.08 -21.25 -5.78
N GLN A 8 -2.38 -21.53 -6.89
CA GLN A 8 -1.06 -20.94 -7.17
C GLN A 8 -1.15 -19.41 -7.36
N ILE A 9 -2.18 -18.92 -8.03
CA ILE A 9 -2.43 -17.47 -8.15
C ILE A 9 -2.70 -16.87 -6.77
N GLU A 10 -3.56 -17.49 -5.98
CA GLU A 10 -3.92 -17.02 -4.65
C GLU A 10 -2.72 -16.96 -3.72
N GLU A 11 -1.90 -18.00 -3.67
CA GLU A 11 -0.68 -18.05 -2.87
C GLU A 11 0.36 -17.00 -3.32
N PHE A 12 0.41 -16.74 -4.61
CA PHE A 12 1.29 -15.70 -5.13
C PHE A 12 0.78 -14.29 -4.83
N MET A 13 -0.50 -14.01 -5.06
CA MET A 13 -1.03 -12.65 -5.05
C MET A 13 -1.44 -12.15 -3.67
N PHE A 14 -2.11 -13.00 -2.88
CA PHE A 14 -2.70 -12.59 -1.61
C PHE A 14 -1.74 -12.90 -0.45
N ILE A 15 -1.12 -11.85 0.05
CA ILE A 15 -0.20 -11.92 1.18
C ILE A 15 -0.86 -11.26 2.38
N GLU A 16 -0.85 -11.97 3.49
CA GLU A 16 -1.25 -11.46 4.79
C GLU A 16 -0.34 -12.08 5.83
N ASP A 17 0.31 -11.25 6.64
CA ASP A 17 1.19 -11.67 7.70
C ASP A 17 0.60 -11.25 9.06
N LYS A 18 0.94 -11.98 10.11
CA LYS A 18 0.69 -11.50 11.47
C LYS A 18 1.65 -10.35 11.73
N PRO A 19 1.16 -9.12 12.02
CA PRO A 19 2.04 -7.99 12.24
C PRO A 19 2.91 -8.19 13.48
N GLU A 20 4.16 -7.78 13.39
CA GLU A 20 5.10 -7.66 14.49
C GLU A 20 5.46 -6.21 14.74
N LYS A 21 6.13 -5.93 15.88
CA LYS A 21 6.67 -4.59 16.14
C LYS A 21 7.70 -4.23 15.07
N ALA A 22 7.57 -3.04 14.52
CA ALA A 22 8.33 -2.54 13.39
C ALA A 22 8.78 -1.10 13.63
N ASP A 23 9.67 -0.61 12.77
CA ASP A 23 10.21 0.74 12.84
C ASP A 23 9.27 1.75 12.16
N VAL A 24 8.51 1.29 11.16
CA VAL A 24 7.60 2.12 10.37
C VAL A 24 6.44 1.30 9.81
N ILE A 25 5.29 1.96 9.60
CA ILE A 25 4.18 1.45 8.81
C ILE A 25 4.13 2.22 7.50
N PHE A 26 4.30 1.54 6.36
CA PHE A 26 4.12 2.12 5.03
C PHE A 26 2.68 1.99 4.56
N VAL A 27 2.14 3.06 3.97
CA VAL A 27 0.80 3.10 3.38
C VAL A 27 0.91 3.67 1.96
N PRO A 28 1.10 2.83 0.92
CA PRO A 28 1.15 3.29 -0.47
C PRO A 28 -0.12 4.03 -0.88
N GLY A 29 0.04 5.08 -1.68
CA GLY A 29 -0.99 6.00 -2.10
C GLY A 29 -2.19 5.34 -2.79
N ASN A 30 -3.37 5.78 -2.40
CA ASN A 30 -4.65 5.36 -2.97
C ASN A 30 -5.79 6.24 -2.44
N GLY A 31 -7.03 6.03 -2.96
CA GLY A 31 -8.23 6.77 -2.54
C GLY A 31 -9.11 6.04 -1.51
N TYR A 32 -8.70 4.89 -0.97
CA TYR A 32 -9.47 4.13 0.01
C TYR A 32 -8.95 4.39 1.43
N PRO A 33 -9.79 4.68 2.43
CA PRO A 33 -9.35 4.97 3.80
C PRO A 33 -8.88 3.75 4.58
N GLN A 34 -9.31 2.54 4.23
CA GLN A 34 -9.11 1.32 5.02
C GLN A 34 -7.64 1.04 5.36
N MET A 35 -6.72 1.31 4.44
CA MET A 35 -5.29 1.09 4.68
C MET A 35 -4.74 2.04 5.75
N ALA A 36 -5.15 3.31 5.71
CA ALA A 36 -4.75 4.28 6.73
C ALA A 36 -5.47 4.04 8.08
N GLU A 37 -6.73 3.63 8.06
CA GLU A 37 -7.45 3.20 9.27
C GLU A 37 -6.75 2.02 9.94
N LYS A 38 -6.32 1.02 9.14
CA LYS A 38 -5.54 -0.14 9.63
C LYS A 38 -4.19 0.28 10.18
N ALA A 39 -3.48 1.17 9.49
CA ALA A 39 -2.21 1.71 9.96
C ALA A 39 -2.38 2.49 11.28
N ALA A 40 -3.45 3.27 11.43
CA ALA A 40 -3.78 3.95 12.67
C ALA A 40 -4.09 2.99 13.82
N GLU A 41 -4.84 1.91 13.56
CA GLU A 41 -5.07 0.84 14.53
C GLU A 41 -3.75 0.23 15.03
N LEU A 42 -2.86 -0.15 14.10
CA LEU A 42 -1.55 -0.72 14.41
C LEU A 42 -0.68 0.26 15.22
N TYR A 43 -0.68 1.54 14.83
CA TYR A 43 0.04 2.59 15.56
C TYR A 43 -0.45 2.71 17.01
N ARG A 44 -1.77 2.83 17.23
CA ARG A 44 -2.36 2.93 18.59
C ARG A 44 -2.06 1.70 19.45
N ASN A 45 -1.90 0.53 18.81
CA ASN A 45 -1.52 -0.70 19.48
C ASN A 45 0.01 -0.84 19.68
N GLY A 46 0.79 0.20 19.34
CA GLY A 46 2.24 0.26 19.58
C GLY A 46 3.07 -0.64 18.66
N PHE A 47 2.57 -0.96 17.46
CA PHE A 47 3.32 -1.77 16.50
C PHE A 47 4.45 -1.00 15.83
N ALA A 48 4.33 0.31 15.63
CA ALA A 48 5.42 1.15 15.12
C ALA A 48 5.30 2.59 15.59
N PRO A 49 6.42 3.33 15.76
CA PRO A 49 6.40 4.72 16.21
C PRO A 49 6.09 5.74 15.10
N LYS A 50 6.19 5.35 13.84
CA LYS A 50 6.00 6.22 12.68
C LYS A 50 5.12 5.55 11.62
N ILE A 51 4.37 6.38 10.89
CA ILE A 51 3.62 5.96 9.69
C ILE A 51 4.10 6.83 8.52
N LEU A 52 4.33 6.19 7.38
CA LEU A 52 4.67 6.86 6.13
C LEU A 52 3.60 6.58 5.07
N PRO A 53 2.53 7.39 5.03
CA PRO A 53 1.67 7.42 3.87
C PRO A 53 2.44 8.05 2.69
N SER A 54 2.22 7.56 1.48
CA SER A 54 2.89 8.07 0.30
C SER A 54 1.90 8.28 -0.85
N GLY A 55 2.23 9.18 -1.76
CA GLY A 55 1.50 9.36 -3.00
C GLY A 55 0.99 10.77 -3.25
N ARG A 56 1.21 11.21 -4.50
CA ARG A 56 0.65 12.45 -5.02
C ARG A 56 -0.73 12.19 -5.63
N TYR A 57 -0.76 11.47 -6.73
CA TYR A 57 -1.94 10.99 -7.47
C TYR A 57 -1.49 10.08 -8.60
N SER A 58 -2.38 9.24 -9.12
CA SER A 58 -2.04 8.40 -10.28
C SER A 58 -1.63 9.24 -11.49
N ILE A 59 -0.49 8.91 -12.11
CA ILE A 59 0.02 9.56 -13.32
C ILE A 59 -1.02 9.55 -14.46
N THR A 60 -1.84 8.51 -14.55
CA THR A 60 -2.89 8.40 -15.58
C THR A 60 -4.05 9.35 -15.34
N ALA A 61 -4.34 9.69 -14.08
CA ALA A 61 -5.42 10.62 -13.74
C ALA A 61 -4.96 12.09 -13.73
N GLY A 62 -3.66 12.35 -13.52
CA GLY A 62 -3.08 13.70 -13.48
C GLY A 62 -3.54 14.55 -12.28
N ARG A 63 -4.38 13.99 -11.41
CA ARG A 63 -4.91 14.62 -10.18
C ARG A 63 -5.38 13.56 -9.21
N PHE A 64 -5.54 13.91 -7.95
CA PHE A 64 -6.25 13.05 -7.00
C PHE A 64 -7.73 12.94 -7.40
N THR A 65 -8.20 11.72 -7.59
CA THR A 65 -9.56 11.44 -8.10
C THR A 65 -10.63 11.48 -7.02
N GLY A 66 -10.21 11.69 -5.77
CA GLY A 66 -11.10 11.79 -4.62
C GLY A 66 -11.15 10.52 -3.78
N VAL A 67 -11.90 10.60 -2.73
CA VAL A 67 -12.16 9.50 -1.79
C VAL A 67 -13.08 8.48 -2.46
N LEU A 68 -12.69 7.20 -2.42
CA LEU A 68 -13.39 6.11 -3.12
C LEU A 68 -14.41 5.40 -2.22
N ASP A 69 -14.19 5.41 -0.90
CA ASP A 69 -15.11 4.82 0.07
C ASP A 69 -15.22 5.69 1.32
N LYS A 70 -16.31 5.55 2.12
CA LYS A 70 -16.58 6.30 3.35
C LYS A 70 -16.50 7.83 3.16
N LYS A 71 -17.03 8.32 2.04
CA LYS A 71 -17.00 9.75 1.66
C LYS A 71 -17.67 10.67 2.68
N GLU A 72 -18.63 10.13 3.42
CA GLU A 72 -19.34 10.83 4.51
C GLU A 72 -18.44 11.07 5.73
N CYS A 73 -17.45 10.19 5.95
CA CYS A 73 -16.48 10.33 7.04
C CYS A 73 -15.31 11.24 6.64
N TYR A 74 -14.87 11.13 5.38
CA TYR A 74 -13.68 11.80 4.86
C TYR A 74 -14.06 12.78 3.74
N CYS A 75 -14.71 13.89 4.13
CA CYS A 75 -15.29 14.88 3.22
C CYS A 75 -14.37 16.09 2.94
N GLY A 76 -13.10 16.02 3.30
CA GLY A 76 -12.11 17.08 3.09
C GLY A 76 -11.79 17.32 1.60
N THR A 77 -11.11 18.44 1.33
CA THR A 77 -10.57 18.74 0.00
C THR A 77 -9.09 18.37 -0.03
N TYR A 78 -8.75 17.33 -0.78
CA TYR A 78 -7.40 16.79 -0.85
C TYR A 78 -6.78 17.04 -2.22
N LYS A 79 -5.53 17.49 -2.26
CA LYS A 79 -4.77 17.69 -3.51
C LYS A 79 -3.98 16.44 -3.89
N THR A 80 -3.60 15.65 -2.89
CA THR A 80 -2.77 14.46 -3.04
C THR A 80 -3.36 13.28 -2.28
N GLU A 81 -2.92 12.06 -2.63
CA GLU A 81 -3.21 10.85 -1.85
C GLU A 81 -2.65 10.97 -0.44
N TRP A 82 -1.47 11.59 -0.29
CA TRP A 82 -0.87 11.85 1.02
C TRP A 82 -1.74 12.75 1.89
N ASP A 83 -2.28 13.87 1.35
CA ASP A 83 -3.18 14.75 2.11
C ASP A 83 -4.39 13.98 2.66
N PHE A 84 -4.99 13.13 1.81
CA PHE A 84 -6.12 12.29 2.18
C PHE A 84 -5.74 11.27 3.26
N LEU A 85 -4.68 10.49 3.04
CA LEU A 85 -4.26 9.44 3.97
C LEU A 85 -3.81 10.03 5.32
N LYS A 86 -3.16 11.21 5.31
CA LYS A 86 -2.83 11.96 6.54
C LYS A 86 -4.10 12.32 7.32
N ASP A 87 -5.12 12.86 6.66
CA ASP A 87 -6.37 13.23 7.32
C ASP A 87 -7.04 12.00 7.94
N VAL A 88 -7.11 10.88 7.20
CA VAL A 88 -7.63 9.60 7.73
C VAL A 88 -6.85 9.18 8.99
N LEU A 89 -5.51 9.21 8.97
CA LEU A 89 -4.68 8.86 10.12
C LEU A 89 -4.97 9.75 11.33
N MET A 90 -5.03 11.06 11.13
CA MET A 90 -5.28 12.04 12.20
C MET A 90 -6.67 11.87 12.81
N GLN A 91 -7.71 11.68 11.99
CA GLN A 91 -9.08 11.42 12.45
C GLN A 91 -9.17 10.09 13.25
N ASN A 92 -8.26 9.15 12.99
CA ASN A 92 -8.15 7.89 13.72
C ASN A 92 -7.13 7.91 14.87
N GLY A 93 -6.74 9.12 15.34
CA GLY A 93 -5.97 9.30 16.57
C GLY A 93 -4.45 9.15 16.42
N VAL A 94 -3.91 9.26 15.22
CA VAL A 94 -2.47 9.34 15.00
C VAL A 94 -2.03 10.80 15.08
N PRO A 95 -1.08 11.16 15.97
CA PRO A 95 -0.59 12.52 16.06
C PRO A 95 0.24 12.90 14.82
N GLU A 96 0.18 14.18 14.41
CA GLU A 96 0.82 14.66 13.18
C GLU A 96 2.34 14.38 13.15
N GLU A 97 3.00 14.51 14.28
CA GLU A 97 4.44 14.26 14.43
C GLU A 97 4.84 12.79 14.20
N ALA A 98 3.90 11.85 14.24
CA ALA A 98 4.13 10.45 13.90
C ALA A 98 3.98 10.16 12.39
N ILE A 99 3.44 11.11 11.61
CA ILE A 99 3.14 10.95 10.19
C ILE A 99 4.25 11.57 9.35
N LEU A 100 4.99 10.74 8.63
CA LEU A 100 6.01 11.20 7.69
C LEU A 100 5.39 11.67 6.38
N LYS A 101 6.11 12.49 5.61
CA LYS A 101 5.56 13.08 4.39
C LYS A 101 6.25 12.57 3.13
N GLU A 102 5.44 11.95 2.23
CA GLU A 102 5.77 11.65 0.84
C GLU A 102 4.56 11.99 -0.05
N ASP A 103 4.60 13.09 -0.78
CA ASP A 103 3.51 13.63 -1.60
C ASP A 103 3.90 13.82 -3.08
N GLN A 104 4.89 13.06 -3.58
CA GLN A 104 5.41 13.20 -4.95
C GLN A 104 5.11 11.99 -5.83
N ALA A 105 5.00 10.79 -5.26
CA ALA A 105 4.82 9.54 -6.00
C ALA A 105 3.54 9.54 -6.86
N THR A 106 3.65 9.06 -8.08
CA THR A 106 2.54 9.00 -9.05
C THR A 106 2.20 7.57 -9.49
N TYR A 107 2.98 6.59 -9.06
CA TYR A 107 2.74 5.15 -9.27
C TYR A 107 3.49 4.31 -8.23
N THR A 108 3.15 3.04 -8.12
CA THR A 108 3.57 2.17 -7.00
C THR A 108 5.08 2.08 -6.78
N TYR A 109 5.89 2.05 -7.85
CA TYR A 109 7.35 2.00 -7.69
C TYR A 109 7.89 3.31 -7.11
N GLU A 110 7.35 4.45 -7.51
CA GLU A 110 7.70 5.75 -6.93
C GLU A 110 7.32 5.83 -5.44
N ASN A 111 6.19 5.23 -5.03
CA ASN A 111 5.86 5.13 -3.61
C ASN A 111 7.01 4.49 -2.81
N ALA A 112 7.61 3.40 -3.31
CA ALA A 112 8.74 2.76 -2.65
C ALA A 112 10.02 3.61 -2.73
N ILE A 113 10.36 4.19 -3.91
CA ILE A 113 11.54 5.03 -4.11
C ILE A 113 11.51 6.25 -3.19
N TYR A 114 10.41 6.99 -3.19
CA TYR A 114 10.32 8.22 -2.41
C TYR A 114 10.12 7.95 -0.92
N SER A 115 9.47 6.83 -0.55
CA SER A 115 9.48 6.37 0.83
C SER A 115 10.91 6.10 1.32
N ARG A 116 11.76 5.47 0.49
CA ARG A 116 13.17 5.26 0.82
C ARG A 116 13.92 6.59 1.01
N GLN A 117 13.72 7.56 0.12
CA GLN A 117 14.30 8.88 0.26
C GLN A 117 13.85 9.61 1.54
N VAL A 118 12.58 9.44 1.93
CA VAL A 118 12.07 10.01 3.17
C VAL A 118 12.74 9.35 4.37
N THR A 119 12.79 8.03 4.44
CA THR A 119 13.41 7.33 5.58
C THR A 119 14.91 7.63 5.69
N ASP A 120 15.62 7.75 4.56
CA ASP A 120 17.03 8.14 4.54
C ASP A 120 17.23 9.58 5.05
N ARG A 121 16.39 10.53 4.62
CA ARG A 121 16.43 11.94 5.06
C ARG A 121 16.13 12.09 6.55
N GLU A 122 15.22 11.27 7.08
CA GLU A 122 14.86 11.23 8.50
C GLU A 122 15.85 10.38 9.34
N TYR A 123 16.91 9.85 8.71
CA TYR A 123 17.93 8.98 9.35
C TYR A 123 17.33 7.76 10.06
N LEU A 124 16.27 7.18 9.48
CA LEU A 124 15.60 6.00 10.01
C LEU A 124 16.26 4.71 9.46
N ASP A 125 16.81 3.89 10.34
CA ASP A 125 17.31 2.55 10.01
C ASP A 125 16.16 1.55 10.12
N ILE A 126 15.56 1.19 8.98
CA ILE A 126 14.37 0.34 8.92
C ILE A 126 14.79 -1.12 8.84
N LYS A 127 14.71 -1.84 9.97
CA LYS A 127 14.95 -3.29 10.05
C LYS A 127 13.68 -4.10 9.89
N LYS A 128 12.57 -3.60 10.43
CA LYS A 128 11.24 -4.19 10.31
C LYS A 128 10.24 -3.14 9.82
N ALA A 129 9.38 -3.51 8.92
CA ALA A 129 8.33 -2.63 8.42
C ALA A 129 7.00 -3.36 8.25
N ILE A 130 5.90 -2.65 8.52
CA ILE A 130 4.56 -3.12 8.17
C ILE A 130 4.13 -2.41 6.90
N LEU A 131 3.56 -3.15 5.95
CA LEU A 131 3.03 -2.63 4.70
C LEU A 131 1.51 -2.77 4.69
N CYS A 132 0.79 -1.65 4.85
CA CYS A 132 -0.68 -1.60 4.78
C CYS A 132 -1.10 -1.27 3.34
N CYS A 133 -1.69 -2.24 2.64
CA CYS A 133 -2.08 -2.08 1.24
C CYS A 133 -3.35 -2.86 0.91
N LYS A 134 -3.90 -2.69 -0.30
CA LYS A 134 -5.04 -3.50 -0.77
C LYS A 134 -4.63 -4.96 -0.94
N THR A 135 -5.53 -5.89 -0.63
CA THR A 135 -5.30 -7.35 -0.76
C THR A 135 -4.78 -7.74 -2.14
N CYS A 136 -5.45 -7.33 -3.21
CA CYS A 136 -5.04 -7.65 -4.59
C CYS A 136 -3.72 -6.98 -5.00
N HIS A 137 -3.31 -5.88 -4.34
CA HIS A 137 -2.10 -5.13 -4.64
C HIS A 137 -0.87 -5.57 -3.81
N ALA A 138 -1.08 -6.41 -2.80
CA ALA A 138 -0.08 -6.75 -1.78
C ALA A 138 1.23 -7.28 -2.38
N ARG A 139 1.16 -8.21 -3.32
CA ARG A 139 2.34 -8.79 -3.97
C ARG A 139 3.19 -7.72 -4.67
N ARG A 140 2.59 -6.91 -5.51
CA ARG A 140 3.33 -5.92 -6.30
C ARG A 140 3.93 -4.82 -5.40
N ALA A 141 3.20 -4.34 -4.42
CA ALA A 141 3.71 -3.39 -3.45
C ALA A 141 4.91 -3.96 -2.69
N LEU A 142 4.77 -5.17 -2.11
CA LEU A 142 5.85 -5.83 -1.37
C LEU A 142 7.11 -6.02 -2.23
N MET A 143 6.97 -6.42 -3.49
CA MET A 143 8.11 -6.59 -4.39
C MET A 143 8.90 -5.29 -4.57
N TYR A 144 8.24 -4.14 -4.72
CA TYR A 144 8.92 -2.85 -4.85
C TYR A 144 9.57 -2.40 -3.54
N TYR A 145 8.86 -2.54 -2.42
CA TYR A 145 9.45 -2.17 -1.13
C TYR A 145 10.65 -3.04 -0.79
N LYS A 146 10.60 -4.35 -0.99
CA LYS A 146 11.77 -5.23 -0.79
C LYS A 146 12.96 -4.89 -1.70
N LEU A 147 12.71 -4.40 -2.90
CA LEU A 147 13.77 -3.95 -3.80
C LEU A 147 14.52 -2.72 -3.26
N LEU A 148 13.78 -1.77 -2.64
CA LEU A 148 14.35 -0.53 -2.08
C LEU A 148 14.86 -0.69 -0.65
N TYR A 149 14.40 -1.71 0.05
CA TYR A 149 14.76 -2.02 1.44
C TYR A 149 15.17 -3.51 1.54
N PRO A 150 16.32 -3.89 0.93
CA PRO A 150 16.73 -5.30 0.81
C PRO A 150 16.98 -5.98 2.16
N ASP A 151 17.41 -5.21 3.17
CA ASP A 151 17.74 -5.71 4.51
C ASP A 151 16.60 -5.57 5.52
N THR A 152 15.39 -5.18 5.06
CA THR A 152 14.21 -4.98 5.88
C THR A 152 13.30 -6.22 5.85
N GLU A 153 12.90 -6.69 7.03
CA GLU A 153 11.84 -7.67 7.19
C GLU A 153 10.47 -6.97 7.06
N PHE A 154 9.64 -7.44 6.14
CA PHE A 154 8.30 -6.88 5.90
C PHE A 154 7.21 -7.80 6.40
N PHE A 155 6.21 -7.20 7.05
CA PHE A 155 4.93 -7.81 7.43
C PHE A 155 3.81 -7.11 6.64
N VAL A 156 3.11 -7.85 5.80
CA VAL A 156 1.99 -7.29 5.03
C VAL A 156 0.73 -7.38 5.87
N SER A 157 0.09 -6.24 6.10
CA SER A 157 -1.25 -6.14 6.68
C SER A 157 -2.20 -5.58 5.65
N SER A 158 -2.83 -6.46 4.91
CA SER A 158 -3.64 -6.10 3.77
C SER A 158 -5.08 -5.75 4.15
N CYS A 159 -5.74 -4.93 3.34
CA CYS A 159 -7.13 -4.53 3.52
C CYS A 159 -7.96 -4.93 2.31
N CYS A 160 -9.06 -5.64 2.56
CA CYS A 160 -10.05 -5.92 1.54
C CYS A 160 -10.82 -4.64 1.20
N VAL A 161 -10.86 -4.28 -0.06
CA VAL A 161 -11.71 -3.24 -0.62
C VAL A 161 -12.48 -3.79 -1.81
N ASP A 162 -13.63 -3.22 -2.12
CA ASP A 162 -14.51 -3.64 -3.21
C ASP A 162 -14.87 -5.15 -3.15
N SER A 163 -14.82 -5.74 -1.95
CA SER A 163 -15.05 -7.18 -1.71
C SER A 163 -14.11 -8.10 -2.49
N ILE A 164 -12.89 -7.63 -2.85
CA ILE A 164 -11.90 -8.42 -3.58
C ILE A 164 -10.84 -8.93 -2.60
N ASP A 165 -10.94 -10.20 -2.23
CA ASP A 165 -9.97 -10.91 -1.41
C ASP A 165 -9.68 -12.31 -1.97
N LYS A 166 -8.87 -13.08 -1.25
CA LYS A 166 -8.47 -14.44 -1.64
C LYS A 166 -9.65 -15.39 -1.92
N ASN A 167 -10.80 -15.19 -1.25
CA ASN A 167 -11.95 -16.10 -1.35
C ASN A 167 -13.00 -15.62 -2.36
N THR A 168 -12.97 -14.36 -2.73
CA THR A 168 -14.05 -13.68 -3.47
C THR A 168 -13.65 -13.23 -4.87
N TRP A 169 -12.36 -13.08 -5.16
CA TRP A 169 -11.86 -12.48 -6.40
C TRP A 169 -12.34 -13.18 -7.69
N ILE A 170 -12.55 -14.50 -7.65
CA ILE A 170 -13.04 -15.28 -8.79
C ILE A 170 -14.55 -15.23 -8.97
N MET A 171 -15.29 -14.63 -8.03
CA MET A 171 -16.75 -14.64 -8.03
C MET A 171 -17.34 -13.55 -8.94
N THR A 172 -16.54 -12.57 -9.35
CA THR A 172 -16.98 -11.48 -10.22
C THR A 172 -15.96 -11.22 -11.33
N ASN A 173 -16.43 -10.71 -12.47
CA ASN A 173 -15.52 -10.32 -13.54
C ASN A 173 -14.58 -9.21 -13.09
N ASP A 174 -15.06 -8.24 -12.32
CA ASP A 174 -14.24 -7.12 -11.79
C ASP A 174 -13.12 -7.64 -10.88
N GLY A 175 -13.38 -8.62 -10.02
CA GLY A 175 -12.37 -9.25 -9.18
C GLY A 175 -11.31 -9.98 -10.00
N ILE A 176 -11.75 -10.75 -11.02
CA ILE A 176 -10.84 -11.43 -11.95
C ILE A 176 -9.96 -10.42 -12.69
N ASP A 177 -10.56 -9.38 -13.24
CA ASP A 177 -9.85 -8.34 -14.00
C ASP A 177 -8.86 -7.58 -13.14
N GLU A 178 -9.21 -7.27 -11.89
CA GLU A 178 -8.30 -6.59 -10.97
C GLU A 178 -7.08 -7.46 -10.63
N VAL A 179 -7.29 -8.72 -10.23
CA VAL A 179 -6.18 -9.63 -9.86
C VAL A 179 -5.31 -9.97 -11.06
N MET A 180 -5.89 -10.32 -12.20
CA MET A 180 -5.13 -10.60 -13.42
C MET A 180 -4.45 -9.35 -13.98
N GLY A 181 -5.07 -8.19 -13.79
CA GLY A 181 -4.48 -6.88 -14.06
C GLY A 181 -3.23 -6.62 -13.23
N GLU A 182 -3.23 -6.92 -11.93
CA GLU A 182 -2.07 -6.80 -11.06
C GLU A 182 -0.92 -7.75 -11.49
N ILE A 183 -1.22 -9.00 -11.83
CA ILE A 183 -0.22 -9.95 -12.38
C ILE A 183 0.40 -9.38 -13.67
N THR A 184 -0.43 -8.87 -14.56
CA THR A 184 0.03 -8.25 -15.81
C THR A 184 0.95 -7.05 -15.55
N ARG A 185 0.63 -6.20 -14.57
CA ARG A 185 1.46 -5.08 -14.14
C ARG A 185 2.80 -5.55 -13.59
N ILE A 186 2.81 -6.60 -12.76
CA ILE A 186 4.04 -7.21 -12.24
C ILE A 186 4.93 -7.64 -13.42
N ILE A 187 4.42 -8.46 -14.33
CA ILE A 187 5.18 -8.98 -15.47
C ILE A 187 5.75 -7.84 -16.33
N LYS A 188 4.91 -6.85 -16.70
CA LYS A 188 5.33 -5.73 -17.56
C LYS A 188 6.36 -4.84 -16.89
N GLN A 189 6.10 -4.42 -15.65
CA GLN A 189 6.96 -3.43 -14.97
C GLN A 189 8.32 -4.04 -14.61
N PHE A 190 8.35 -5.24 -14.04
CA PHE A 190 9.63 -5.90 -13.71
C PHE A 190 10.40 -6.34 -14.96
N SER A 191 9.72 -6.73 -16.04
CA SER A 191 10.39 -6.97 -17.33
C SER A 191 11.13 -5.72 -17.85
N LEU A 192 10.52 -4.53 -17.72
CA LEU A 192 11.19 -3.29 -18.11
C LEU A 192 12.40 -2.96 -17.21
N MET A 193 12.32 -3.27 -15.93
CA MET A 193 13.44 -3.07 -15.00
C MET A 193 14.61 -3.99 -15.33
N LEU A 194 14.34 -5.28 -15.56
CA LEU A 194 15.36 -6.27 -15.92
C LEU A 194 16.05 -5.96 -17.27
N LYS A 195 15.37 -5.33 -18.21
CA LYS A 195 15.94 -4.95 -19.52
C LYS A 195 16.81 -3.69 -19.48
N LYS A 196 16.73 -2.90 -18.39
CA LYS A 196 17.55 -1.68 -18.23
C LYS A 196 18.87 -1.93 -17.51
N ASN A 197 19.06 -3.12 -16.96
CA ASN A 197 20.31 -3.62 -16.38
C ASN A 197 21.05 -4.50 -17.40
#